data_a15b45cbce466a3f3e76e898c74c02c2
#
_entry.id   a15b45cbce466a3f3e76e898c74c02c2
#
_cell.length_a   1.000
_cell.length_b   1.000
_cell.length_c   1.000
_cell.angle_alpha   90.00
_cell.angle_beta   90.00
_cell.angle_gamma   90.00
#
_symmetry.space_group_name_H-M   'P 1'
#
loop_
_entity.id
_entity.type
_entity.pdbx_description
1 polymer ?
#
loop_
_entity_poly.entity_id
_entity_poly.type
_entity_poly.pdbx_seq_one_letter_code
_entity_poly.pdbx_strand_id
1 'polypeptide(L)'
;MGTIFIGTSAFSEPGWRGGFYPAGLPEQRMLAHYASRLNAVEVNSTLYRMPTPDGLRAWAEQVPDGFRFAIKAPRRVGLLPGAPLDRLLAVLPALGDRLGPVLFQTPAFQHADAGALEALLDRLPRALQAVFDFHHPSWQREPAVERLLRQAGAARAGLDADSGEVTAIPGSACVYHRLRRRAFATHAWASRLRAEAEQGLDVYAFVKHEADADSPQRAVALAQEVARSPAYR
;
A
#
# COMPACT_ATOMS: atom_id res chain seq x y z
N MET A 1 -14.79 -14.22 1.92
CA MET A 1 -13.35 -14.24 2.18
C MET A 1 -12.71 -13.15 1.34
N GLY A 2 -11.89 -12.28 1.94
CA GLY A 2 -11.20 -11.22 1.21
C GLY A 2 -10.00 -11.73 0.41
N THR A 3 -9.48 -10.88 -0.46
CA THR A 3 -8.29 -11.18 -1.27
C THR A 3 -7.02 -10.71 -0.55
N ILE A 4 -5.94 -11.49 -0.64
CA ILE A 4 -4.64 -11.10 -0.09
C ILE A 4 -3.76 -10.56 -1.22
N PHE A 5 -3.34 -9.29 -1.07
CA PHE A 5 -2.49 -8.57 -1.99
C PHE A 5 -1.10 -8.38 -1.38
N ILE A 6 -0.09 -8.97 -2.02
CA ILE A 6 1.30 -8.93 -1.53
C ILE A 6 2.19 -8.30 -2.59
N GLY A 7 3.05 -7.38 -2.14
CA GLY A 7 3.99 -6.70 -3.01
C GLY A 7 5.11 -6.01 -2.24
N THR A 8 5.78 -5.13 -2.94
CA THR A 8 6.85 -4.28 -2.41
C THR A 8 6.48 -2.81 -2.54
N SER A 9 7.22 -1.93 -1.86
CA SER A 9 7.01 -0.48 -1.94
C SER A 9 7.76 0.19 -3.11
N ALA A 10 8.09 -0.57 -4.15
CA ALA A 10 8.57 -0.16 -5.47
C ALA A 10 8.52 -1.36 -6.41
N PHE A 11 8.64 -1.13 -7.72
CA PHE A 11 8.77 -2.19 -8.72
C PHE A 11 9.92 -1.96 -9.72
N SER A 12 10.60 -0.84 -9.70
CA SER A 12 11.59 -0.45 -10.71
C SER A 12 12.97 -0.14 -10.15
N GLU A 13 13.38 -0.86 -9.10
CA GLU A 13 14.71 -0.68 -8.50
C GLU A 13 15.82 -1.27 -9.39
N PRO A 14 16.82 -0.47 -9.81
CA PRO A 14 17.90 -0.94 -10.69
C PRO A 14 18.69 -2.11 -10.11
N GLY A 15 18.89 -2.14 -8.79
CA GLY A 15 19.65 -3.19 -8.09
C GLY A 15 18.96 -4.56 -8.04
N TRP A 16 17.71 -4.66 -8.53
CA TRP A 16 17.02 -5.95 -8.64
C TRP A 16 17.35 -6.72 -9.91
N ARG A 17 18.12 -6.13 -10.84
CA ARG A 17 18.61 -6.81 -12.04
C ARG A 17 19.60 -7.90 -11.69
N GLY A 18 19.51 -9.06 -12.34
CA GLY A 18 20.33 -10.25 -12.08
C GLY A 18 19.86 -11.09 -10.89
N GLY A 19 18.98 -10.53 -10.02
CA GLY A 19 18.38 -11.24 -8.88
C GLY A 19 16.90 -11.52 -9.09
N PHE A 20 16.08 -10.49 -9.04
CA PHE A 20 14.64 -10.60 -9.26
C PHE A 20 14.27 -10.43 -10.74
N TYR A 21 14.85 -9.44 -11.41
CA TYR A 21 14.71 -9.24 -12.85
C TYR A 21 15.85 -9.93 -13.60
N PRO A 22 15.58 -10.49 -14.80
CA PRO A 22 16.66 -10.85 -15.72
C PRO A 22 17.60 -9.68 -15.97
N ALA A 23 18.91 -9.93 -16.04
CA ALA A 23 19.92 -8.88 -16.17
C ALA A 23 19.69 -7.92 -17.35
N GLY A 24 19.24 -8.46 -18.50
CA GLY A 24 18.96 -7.71 -19.73
C GLY A 24 17.50 -7.24 -19.90
N LEU A 25 16.66 -7.34 -18.86
CA LEU A 25 15.25 -6.96 -18.99
C LEU A 25 15.11 -5.44 -19.25
N PRO A 26 14.46 -5.00 -20.33
CA PRO A 26 14.17 -3.58 -20.55
C PRO A 26 13.30 -2.99 -19.44
N GLU A 27 13.53 -1.74 -19.08
CA GLU A 27 12.81 -1.07 -17.99
C GLU A 27 11.29 -1.06 -18.22
N GLN A 28 10.87 -0.85 -19.47
CA GLN A 28 9.45 -0.85 -19.86
C GLN A 28 8.75 -2.19 -19.61
N ARG A 29 9.50 -3.28 -19.45
CA ARG A 29 8.97 -4.63 -19.17
C ARG A 29 9.08 -5.03 -17.71
N MET A 30 9.67 -4.19 -16.85
CA MET A 30 9.83 -4.51 -15.42
C MET A 30 8.49 -4.70 -14.73
N LEU A 31 7.50 -3.82 -14.99
CA LEU A 31 6.19 -3.91 -14.35
C LEU A 31 5.45 -5.20 -14.73
N ALA A 32 5.44 -5.57 -16.00
CA ALA A 32 4.84 -6.83 -16.47
C ALA A 32 5.53 -8.05 -15.84
N HIS A 33 6.88 -8.05 -15.77
CA HIS A 33 7.61 -9.12 -15.09
C HIS A 33 7.29 -9.16 -13.58
N TYR A 34 7.24 -8.00 -12.92
CA TYR A 34 6.87 -7.89 -11.51
C TYR A 34 5.47 -8.47 -11.26
N ALA A 35 4.49 -8.09 -12.08
CA ALA A 35 3.11 -8.54 -11.98
C ALA A 35 2.90 -10.04 -12.30
N SER A 36 3.89 -10.70 -12.92
CA SER A 36 3.89 -12.17 -13.08
C SER A 36 4.27 -12.93 -11.81
N ARG A 37 4.77 -12.24 -10.77
CA ARG A 37 5.28 -12.83 -9.52
C ARG A 37 4.54 -12.37 -8.29
N LEU A 38 3.99 -11.16 -8.31
CA LEU A 38 3.31 -10.49 -7.20
C LEU A 38 2.03 -9.84 -7.71
N ASN A 39 1.01 -9.72 -6.87
CA ASN A 39 -0.31 -9.23 -7.26
C ASN A 39 -0.62 -7.80 -6.80
N ALA A 40 0.35 -7.12 -6.17
CA ALA A 40 0.20 -5.71 -5.82
C ALA A 40 1.54 -4.98 -5.75
N VAL A 41 1.49 -3.65 -5.81
CA VAL A 41 2.64 -2.77 -5.55
C VAL A 41 2.20 -1.51 -4.83
N GLU A 42 2.97 -1.05 -3.82
CA GLU A 42 2.84 0.28 -3.24
C GLU A 42 3.72 1.26 -4.05
N VAL A 43 3.10 2.18 -4.78
CA VAL A 43 3.83 3.11 -5.66
C VAL A 43 4.27 4.33 -4.86
N ASN A 44 5.56 4.44 -4.59
CA ASN A 44 6.16 5.55 -3.84
C ASN A 44 6.66 6.70 -4.72
N SER A 45 6.88 6.50 -6.01
CA SER A 45 7.31 7.56 -6.94
C SER A 45 6.32 8.72 -7.02
N THR A 46 5.03 8.44 -6.80
CA THR A 46 3.95 9.42 -6.72
C THR A 46 4.09 10.40 -5.55
N LEU A 47 4.87 10.05 -4.53
CA LEU A 47 5.19 10.94 -3.41
C LEU A 47 5.90 12.23 -3.86
N TYR A 48 6.71 12.13 -4.91
CA TYR A 48 7.55 13.22 -5.43
C TYR A 48 6.96 13.87 -6.67
N ARG A 49 6.28 13.10 -7.50
CA ARG A 49 5.71 13.55 -8.77
C ARG A 49 4.30 13.04 -8.95
N MET A 50 3.35 13.96 -9.20
CA MET A 50 1.98 13.61 -9.54
C MET A 50 1.97 12.75 -10.80
N PRO A 51 1.34 11.56 -10.78
CA PRO A 51 1.22 10.74 -11.99
C PRO A 51 0.29 11.42 -13.00
N THR A 52 0.50 11.10 -14.28
CA THR A 52 -0.41 11.53 -15.35
C THR A 52 -1.47 10.44 -15.61
N PRO A 53 -2.67 10.79 -16.08
CA PRO A 53 -3.67 9.78 -16.45
C PRO A 53 -3.14 8.77 -17.47
N ASP A 54 -2.37 9.22 -18.48
CA ASP A 54 -1.79 8.33 -19.48
C ASP A 54 -0.76 7.37 -18.89
N GLY A 55 0.08 7.86 -17.97
CA GLY A 55 1.03 7.01 -17.25
C GLY A 55 0.34 5.94 -16.41
N LEU A 56 -0.77 6.29 -15.73
CA LEU A 56 -1.55 5.33 -14.94
C LEU A 56 -2.25 4.31 -15.84
N ARG A 57 -2.83 4.72 -16.98
CA ARG A 57 -3.39 3.79 -17.97
C ARG A 57 -2.32 2.82 -18.50
N ALA A 58 -1.16 3.33 -18.89
CA ALA A 58 -0.05 2.51 -19.36
C ALA A 58 0.44 1.50 -18.31
N TRP A 59 0.34 1.81 -17.01
CA TRP A 59 0.59 0.83 -15.95
C TRP A 59 -0.53 -0.22 -15.87
N ALA A 60 -1.80 0.21 -15.90
CA ALA A 60 -2.95 -0.70 -15.82
C ALA A 60 -2.97 -1.72 -16.96
N GLU A 61 -2.54 -1.33 -18.18
CA GLU A 61 -2.46 -2.19 -19.36
C GLU A 61 -1.35 -3.25 -19.27
N GLN A 62 -0.33 -3.06 -18.41
CA GLN A 62 0.79 -3.98 -18.28
C GLN A 62 0.57 -5.09 -17.25
N VAL A 63 -0.52 -5.06 -16.48
CA VAL A 63 -0.74 -5.96 -15.37
C VAL A 63 -2.05 -6.74 -15.52
N PRO A 64 -2.16 -7.95 -14.93
CA PRO A 64 -3.40 -8.72 -14.92
C PRO A 64 -4.56 -7.99 -14.21
N ASP A 65 -5.81 -8.41 -14.48
CA ASP A 65 -7.02 -7.83 -13.85
C ASP A 65 -7.00 -7.90 -12.32
N GLY A 66 -6.46 -8.97 -11.75
CA GLY A 66 -6.33 -9.15 -10.30
C GLY A 66 -5.23 -8.33 -9.63
N PHE A 67 -4.42 -7.58 -10.37
CA PHE A 67 -3.35 -6.77 -9.81
C PHE A 67 -3.86 -5.45 -9.20
N ARG A 68 -3.23 -4.98 -8.10
CA ARG A 68 -3.59 -3.72 -7.44
C ARG A 68 -2.41 -2.78 -7.27
N PHE A 69 -2.63 -1.51 -7.59
CA PHE A 69 -1.71 -0.42 -7.30
C PHE A 69 -2.17 0.31 -6.04
N ALA A 70 -1.43 0.18 -4.95
CA ALA A 70 -1.58 1.08 -3.81
C ALA A 70 -0.81 2.37 -4.11
N ILE A 71 -1.50 3.49 -4.14
CA ILE A 71 -0.90 4.78 -4.52
C ILE A 71 -0.56 5.59 -3.28
N LYS A 72 0.70 5.94 -3.11
CA LYS A 72 1.08 6.86 -2.04
C LYS A 72 0.79 8.30 -2.46
N ALA A 73 -0.06 8.98 -1.69
CA ALA A 73 -0.41 10.35 -1.94
C ALA A 73 0.83 11.27 -1.92
N PRO A 74 0.93 12.24 -2.83
CA PRO A 74 2.03 13.21 -2.83
C PRO A 74 2.15 13.93 -1.48
N ARG A 75 3.38 14.22 -1.05
CA ARG A 75 3.63 14.94 0.22
C ARG A 75 2.83 16.24 0.36
N ARG A 76 2.58 16.92 -0.76
CA ARG A 76 1.84 18.18 -0.79
C ARG A 76 0.36 18.05 -0.47
N VAL A 77 -0.18 16.82 -0.53
CA VAL A 77 -1.56 16.54 -0.10
C VAL A 77 -1.63 16.63 1.42
N GLY A 78 -0.69 15.99 2.13
CA GLY A 78 -0.67 15.97 3.60
C GLY A 78 -2.03 15.57 4.17
N LEU A 79 -2.48 16.30 5.20
CA LEU A 79 -3.84 16.24 5.74
C LEU A 79 -4.67 17.48 5.35
N LEU A 80 -4.18 18.32 4.44
CA LEU A 80 -4.87 19.53 4.06
C LEU A 80 -5.67 19.31 2.77
N PRO A 81 -7.01 19.40 2.79
CA PRO A 81 -7.79 19.42 1.59
C PRO A 81 -7.43 20.64 0.73
N GLY A 82 -7.30 20.44 -0.58
CA GLY A 82 -6.94 21.53 -1.51
C GLY A 82 -6.51 21.02 -2.88
N ALA A 83 -6.03 21.93 -3.73
CA ALA A 83 -5.69 21.63 -5.12
C ALA A 83 -4.75 20.42 -5.35
N PRO A 84 -3.77 20.08 -4.46
CA PRO A 84 -3.01 18.85 -4.63
C PRO A 84 -3.85 17.58 -4.46
N LEU A 85 -4.79 17.56 -3.50
CA LEU A 85 -5.73 16.46 -3.32
C LEU A 85 -6.67 16.34 -4.52
N ASP A 86 -7.26 17.45 -4.97
CA ASP A 86 -8.19 17.46 -6.09
C ASP A 86 -7.54 16.92 -7.37
N ARG A 87 -6.28 17.30 -7.62
CA ARG A 87 -5.49 16.76 -8.75
C ARG A 87 -5.22 15.27 -8.61
N LEU A 88 -4.90 14.79 -7.40
CA LEU A 88 -4.71 13.36 -7.17
C LEU A 88 -6.00 12.60 -7.47
N LEU A 89 -7.11 13.01 -6.88
CA LEU A 89 -8.42 12.37 -7.06
C LEU A 89 -8.88 12.37 -8.53
N ALA A 90 -8.52 13.41 -9.29
CA ALA A 90 -8.86 13.50 -10.71
C ALA A 90 -8.10 12.50 -11.60
N VAL A 91 -6.89 12.07 -11.22
CA VAL A 91 -6.07 11.15 -12.05
C VAL A 91 -6.23 9.69 -11.67
N LEU A 92 -6.57 9.37 -10.42
CA LEU A 92 -6.68 8.00 -9.91
C LEU A 92 -7.63 7.10 -10.73
N PRO A 93 -8.79 7.58 -11.23
CA PRO A 93 -9.69 6.75 -12.03
C PRO A 93 -9.07 6.15 -13.29
N ALA A 94 -7.93 6.68 -13.76
CA ALA A 94 -7.19 6.14 -14.90
C ALA A 94 -6.62 4.72 -14.67
N LEU A 95 -6.53 4.27 -13.40
CA LEU A 95 -6.17 2.88 -13.06
C LEU A 95 -7.34 1.91 -13.18
N GLY A 96 -8.59 2.41 -13.27
CA GLY A 96 -9.77 1.55 -13.29
C GLY A 96 -9.80 0.59 -12.10
N ASP A 97 -10.15 -0.67 -12.35
CA ASP A 97 -10.24 -1.72 -11.33
C ASP A 97 -8.88 -2.11 -10.73
N ARG A 98 -7.75 -1.65 -11.29
CA ARG A 98 -6.42 -1.85 -10.72
C ARG A 98 -6.10 -0.86 -9.61
N LEU A 99 -6.93 0.15 -9.36
CA LEU A 99 -6.75 1.03 -8.21
C LEU A 99 -7.00 0.25 -6.92
N GLY A 100 -5.97 0.20 -6.10
CA GLY A 100 -6.01 -0.26 -4.72
C GLY A 100 -6.09 0.92 -3.74
N PRO A 101 -5.68 0.71 -2.49
CA PRO A 101 -5.70 1.75 -1.48
C PRO A 101 -4.86 2.98 -1.83
N VAL A 102 -5.29 4.14 -1.34
CA VAL A 102 -4.49 5.38 -1.38
C VAL A 102 -3.92 5.65 0.01
N LEU A 103 -2.58 5.64 0.10
CA LEU A 103 -1.83 5.81 1.34
C LEU A 103 -1.51 7.28 1.59
N PHE A 104 -2.09 7.86 2.61
CA PHE A 104 -1.78 9.19 3.14
C PHE A 104 -0.79 9.07 4.28
N GLN A 105 0.37 9.71 4.16
CA GLN A 105 1.42 9.63 5.17
C GLN A 105 1.65 10.99 5.81
N THR A 106 1.63 11.04 7.14
CA THR A 106 2.02 12.23 7.88
C THR A 106 3.51 12.19 8.24
N PRO A 107 4.23 13.31 8.18
CA PRO A 107 5.63 13.35 8.60
C PRO A 107 5.76 13.18 10.12
N ALA A 108 6.94 12.72 10.56
CA ALA A 108 7.22 12.46 11.98
C ALA A 108 7.15 13.68 12.91
N PHE A 109 7.27 14.89 12.36
CA PHE A 109 7.13 16.13 13.13
C PHE A 109 5.68 16.62 13.26
N GLN A 110 4.75 16.05 12.51
CA GLN A 110 3.35 16.47 12.50
C GLN A 110 2.58 15.79 13.62
N HIS A 111 2.25 16.56 14.67
CA HIS A 111 1.40 16.11 15.76
C HIS A 111 -0.03 15.82 15.27
N ALA A 112 -0.75 15.02 16.06
CA ALA A 112 -2.15 14.73 15.81
C ALA A 112 -2.98 16.02 15.75
N ASP A 113 -3.77 16.13 14.70
CA ASP A 113 -4.77 17.16 14.47
C ASP A 113 -6.03 16.47 13.95
N ALA A 114 -6.96 16.21 14.86
CA ALA A 114 -8.20 15.51 14.56
C ALA A 114 -9.08 16.32 13.60
N GLY A 115 -9.06 17.65 13.71
CA GLY A 115 -9.82 18.53 12.81
C GLY A 115 -9.31 18.50 11.37
N ALA A 116 -7.99 18.53 11.20
CA ALA A 116 -7.39 18.39 9.87
C ALA A 116 -7.65 17.00 9.26
N LEU A 117 -7.62 15.95 10.08
CA LEU A 117 -7.97 14.60 9.63
C LEU A 117 -9.44 14.51 9.18
N GLU A 118 -10.37 15.03 9.98
CA GLU A 118 -11.80 15.07 9.67
C GLU A 118 -12.06 15.82 8.37
N ALA A 119 -11.50 17.03 8.22
CA ALA A 119 -11.62 17.83 7.01
C ALA A 119 -11.09 17.13 5.75
N LEU A 120 -10.02 16.33 5.87
CA LEU A 120 -9.53 15.51 4.77
C LEU A 120 -10.50 14.35 4.46
N LEU A 121 -10.94 13.62 5.48
CA LEU A 121 -11.84 12.46 5.33
C LEU A 121 -13.16 12.87 4.66
N ASP A 122 -13.72 14.02 5.00
CA ASP A 122 -14.94 14.55 4.40
C ASP A 122 -14.81 14.88 2.90
N ARG A 123 -13.58 15.11 2.43
CA ARG A 123 -13.29 15.37 1.01
C ARG A 123 -13.03 14.12 0.18
N LEU A 124 -12.77 12.98 0.83
CA LEU A 124 -12.45 11.74 0.12
C LEU A 124 -13.73 11.09 -0.43
N PRO A 125 -13.71 10.60 -1.68
CA PRO A 125 -14.81 9.78 -2.20
C PRO A 125 -15.04 8.55 -1.33
N ARG A 126 -16.28 8.22 -1.00
CA ARG A 126 -16.61 7.05 -0.16
C ARG A 126 -16.12 5.71 -0.75
N ALA A 127 -16.00 5.62 -2.07
CA ALA A 127 -15.47 4.44 -2.75
C ALA A 127 -13.95 4.32 -2.67
N LEU A 128 -13.24 5.37 -2.23
CA LEU A 128 -11.79 5.36 -2.13
C LEU A 128 -11.36 4.58 -0.88
N GLN A 129 -10.57 3.54 -1.06
CA GLN A 129 -9.91 2.85 0.06
C GLN A 129 -8.78 3.74 0.60
N ALA A 130 -9.10 4.62 1.55
CA ALA A 130 -8.13 5.51 2.17
C ALA A 130 -7.41 4.81 3.31
N VAL A 131 -6.08 4.90 3.31
CA VAL A 131 -5.20 4.34 4.36
C VAL A 131 -4.30 5.44 4.89
N PHE A 132 -4.14 5.50 6.21
CA PHE A 132 -3.32 6.49 6.89
C PHE A 132 -2.13 5.86 7.58
N ASP A 133 -0.93 6.39 7.32
CA ASP A 133 0.32 6.02 7.99
C ASP A 133 0.82 7.22 8.81
N PHE A 134 0.52 7.21 10.09
CA PHE A 134 0.83 8.28 11.02
C PHE A 134 2.18 8.05 11.69
N HIS A 135 3.14 8.95 11.48
CA HIS A 135 4.50 8.78 11.99
C HIS A 135 4.74 9.37 13.37
N HIS A 136 4.02 10.44 13.77
CA HIS A 136 4.20 11.00 15.11
C HIS A 136 3.39 10.20 16.15
N PRO A 137 3.96 9.86 17.32
CA PRO A 137 3.29 9.02 18.33
C PRO A 137 1.98 9.60 18.89
N SER A 138 1.75 10.91 18.80
CA SER A 138 0.50 11.53 19.27
C SER A 138 -0.73 11.02 18.52
N TRP A 139 -0.59 10.60 17.27
CA TRP A 139 -1.68 10.03 16.49
C TRP A 139 -2.23 8.70 17.04
N GLN A 140 -1.39 7.95 17.72
CA GLN A 140 -1.79 6.68 18.35
C GLN A 140 -2.48 6.91 19.69
N ARG A 141 -2.26 8.08 20.31
CA ARG A 141 -2.80 8.44 21.63
C ARG A 141 -4.02 9.35 21.54
N GLU A 142 -4.36 9.85 20.35
CA GLU A 142 -5.52 10.71 20.12
C GLU A 142 -6.79 9.85 19.88
N PRO A 143 -7.72 9.78 20.86
CA PRO A 143 -8.88 8.88 20.75
C PRO A 143 -9.81 9.21 19.58
N ALA A 144 -9.84 10.47 19.15
CA ALA A 144 -10.68 10.91 18.05
C ALA A 144 -10.25 10.28 16.72
N VAL A 145 -8.94 9.97 16.55
CA VAL A 145 -8.41 9.43 15.28
C VAL A 145 -9.07 8.10 14.93
N GLU A 146 -9.10 7.14 15.84
CA GLU A 146 -9.71 5.83 15.55
C GLU A 146 -11.21 5.97 15.25
N ARG A 147 -11.91 6.81 15.99
CA ARG A 147 -13.35 7.08 15.75
C ARG A 147 -13.57 7.67 14.37
N LEU A 148 -12.79 8.69 13.96
CA LEU A 148 -12.89 9.34 12.65
C LEU A 148 -12.60 8.35 11.52
N LEU A 149 -11.54 7.54 11.63
CA LEU A 149 -11.22 6.53 10.62
C LEU A 149 -12.37 5.52 10.46
N ARG A 150 -12.90 5.01 11.57
CA ARG A 150 -14.04 4.06 11.54
C ARG A 150 -15.28 4.67 10.89
N GLN A 151 -15.64 5.92 11.22
CA GLN A 151 -16.78 6.62 10.64
C GLN A 151 -16.64 6.83 9.12
N ALA A 152 -15.42 7.11 8.67
CA ALA A 152 -15.11 7.27 7.25
C ALA A 152 -14.88 5.94 6.50
N GLY A 153 -14.81 4.81 7.21
CA GLY A 153 -14.42 3.52 6.62
C GLY A 153 -12.96 3.46 6.19
N ALA A 154 -12.12 4.38 6.68
CA ALA A 154 -10.69 4.44 6.36
C ALA A 154 -9.86 3.53 7.28
N ALA A 155 -8.71 3.08 6.80
CA ALA A 155 -7.79 2.23 7.55
C ALA A 155 -6.62 3.04 8.14
N ARG A 156 -6.03 2.53 9.25
CA ARG A 156 -4.67 2.89 9.66
C ARG A 156 -3.72 1.77 9.28
N ALA A 157 -2.64 2.11 8.60
CA ALA A 157 -1.60 1.15 8.25
C ALA A 157 -0.95 0.54 9.51
N GLY A 158 -0.85 -0.77 9.52
CA GLY A 158 0.03 -1.50 10.44
C GLY A 158 1.47 -1.34 9.99
N LEU A 159 2.38 -1.21 10.94
CA LEU A 159 3.81 -1.09 10.70
C LEU A 159 4.54 -2.17 11.49
N ASP A 160 5.35 -2.96 10.81
CA ASP A 160 6.34 -3.86 11.40
C ASP A 160 7.74 -3.35 11.02
N ALA A 161 8.40 -2.68 11.95
CA ALA A 161 9.70 -2.05 11.75
C ALA A 161 10.64 -2.32 12.93
N ASP A 162 11.94 -2.17 12.70
CA ASP A 162 12.95 -2.33 13.76
C ASP A 162 12.77 -1.30 14.90
N SER A 163 12.16 -0.15 14.60
CA SER A 163 11.79 0.88 15.58
C SER A 163 10.56 0.54 16.42
N GLY A 164 9.85 -0.55 16.12
CA GLY A 164 8.65 -0.99 16.82
C GLY A 164 7.51 -1.36 15.88
N GLU A 165 6.41 -1.83 16.47
CA GLU A 165 5.21 -2.21 15.76
C GLU A 165 4.08 -1.19 15.99
N VAL A 166 3.31 -0.92 14.93
CA VAL A 166 2.02 -0.22 15.02
C VAL A 166 0.93 -1.17 14.54
N THR A 167 -0.06 -1.40 15.38
CA THR A 167 -1.19 -2.26 15.03
C THR A 167 -2.04 -1.59 13.94
N ALA A 168 -2.40 -2.34 12.91
CA ALA A 168 -3.35 -1.87 11.91
C ALA A 168 -4.73 -1.62 12.52
N ILE A 169 -5.44 -0.60 12.02
CA ILE A 169 -6.88 -0.44 12.21
C ILE A 169 -7.53 -0.74 10.86
N PRO A 170 -8.37 -1.79 10.78
CA PRO A 170 -9.08 -2.09 9.55
C PRO A 170 -10.00 -0.93 9.13
N GLY A 171 -10.05 -0.67 7.83
CA GLY A 171 -11.12 0.11 7.21
C GLY A 171 -12.35 -0.74 6.93
N SER A 172 -13.35 -0.16 6.25
CA SER A 172 -14.56 -0.89 5.86
C SER A 172 -14.31 -1.96 4.79
N ALA A 173 -13.26 -1.82 3.99
CA ALA A 173 -12.96 -2.69 2.86
C ALA A 173 -11.61 -3.40 2.94
N CYS A 174 -10.63 -2.86 3.69
CA CYS A 174 -9.28 -3.41 3.69
C CYS A 174 -8.54 -3.28 5.02
N VAL A 175 -7.54 -4.16 5.17
CA VAL A 175 -6.45 -4.06 6.15
C VAL A 175 -5.15 -3.81 5.39
N TYR A 176 -4.26 -2.99 5.94
CA TYR A 176 -3.04 -2.58 5.25
C TYR A 176 -1.81 -2.70 6.17
N HIS A 177 -0.80 -3.44 5.72
CA HIS A 177 0.44 -3.69 6.44
C HIS A 177 1.67 -3.22 5.67
N ARG A 178 2.60 -2.59 6.38
CA ARG A 178 3.90 -2.17 5.87
C ARG A 178 4.99 -2.92 6.62
N LEU A 179 5.61 -3.91 5.95
CA LEU A 179 6.66 -4.76 6.49
C LEU A 179 8.01 -4.08 6.25
N ARG A 180 8.50 -3.40 7.27
CA ARG A 180 9.71 -2.56 7.18
C ARG A 180 10.96 -3.22 7.73
N ARG A 181 10.83 -4.29 8.51
CA ARG A 181 11.96 -5.08 8.97
C ARG A 181 12.65 -5.78 7.80
N ARG A 182 13.96 -5.81 7.83
CA ARG A 182 14.72 -6.57 6.82
C ARG A 182 14.45 -8.07 6.94
N ALA A 183 14.31 -8.60 8.15
CA ALA A 183 13.87 -9.96 8.41
C ALA A 183 12.55 -9.97 9.17
N PHE A 184 11.57 -10.69 8.67
CA PHE A 184 10.29 -10.94 9.34
C PHE A 184 9.94 -12.43 9.28
N ALA A 185 9.13 -12.90 10.24
CA ALA A 185 8.69 -14.28 10.32
C ALA A 185 7.64 -14.58 9.24
N THR A 186 8.07 -15.06 8.07
CA THR A 186 7.21 -15.28 6.89
C THR A 186 5.98 -16.13 7.20
N HIS A 187 6.14 -17.24 7.95
CA HIS A 187 5.03 -18.13 8.32
C HIS A 187 4.01 -17.43 9.24
N ALA A 188 4.49 -16.69 10.24
CA ALA A 188 3.60 -15.95 11.15
C ALA A 188 2.82 -14.87 10.41
N TRP A 189 3.48 -14.13 9.51
CA TRP A 189 2.80 -13.15 8.66
C TRP A 189 1.80 -13.79 7.73
N ALA A 190 2.14 -14.88 7.04
CA ALA A 190 1.20 -15.60 6.19
C ALA A 190 -0.06 -16.06 6.96
N SER A 191 0.11 -16.57 8.17
CA SER A 191 -1.00 -16.99 9.03
C SER A 191 -1.88 -15.80 9.44
N ARG A 192 -1.27 -14.65 9.80
CA ARG A 192 -1.97 -13.43 10.15
C ARG A 192 -2.78 -12.89 8.96
N LEU A 193 -2.15 -12.76 7.77
CA LEU A 193 -2.83 -12.26 6.57
C LEU A 193 -4.04 -13.12 6.20
N ARG A 194 -3.92 -14.45 6.32
CA ARG A 194 -5.05 -15.37 6.09
C ARG A 194 -6.18 -15.16 7.10
N ALA A 195 -5.86 -15.08 8.39
CA ALA A 195 -6.86 -14.85 9.43
C ALA A 195 -7.62 -13.52 9.26
N GLU A 196 -6.94 -12.48 8.78
CA GLU A 196 -7.58 -11.20 8.47
C GLU A 196 -8.48 -11.30 7.23
N ALA A 197 -8.05 -12.01 6.16
CA ALA A 197 -8.85 -12.21 4.96
C ALA A 197 -10.08 -13.09 5.19
N GLU A 198 -10.02 -14.03 6.14
CA GLU A 198 -11.18 -14.85 6.56
C GLU A 198 -12.31 -13.99 7.16
N GLN A 199 -11.99 -12.79 7.66
CA GLN A 199 -12.98 -11.81 8.14
C GLN A 199 -13.71 -11.08 7.00
N GLY A 200 -13.39 -11.37 5.73
CA GLY A 200 -14.02 -10.78 4.55
C GLY A 200 -13.40 -9.49 4.05
N LEU A 201 -12.28 -9.05 4.64
CA LEU A 201 -11.57 -7.83 4.22
C LEU A 201 -10.45 -8.15 3.23
N ASP A 202 -10.23 -7.29 2.25
CA ASP A 202 -9.04 -7.34 1.44
C ASP A 202 -7.81 -6.97 2.28
N VAL A 203 -6.74 -7.75 2.16
CA VAL A 203 -5.54 -7.59 2.99
C VAL A 203 -4.36 -7.21 2.12
N TYR A 204 -3.77 -6.06 2.37
CA TYR A 204 -2.60 -5.56 1.65
C TYR A 204 -1.35 -5.66 2.52
N ALA A 205 -0.29 -6.27 1.99
CA ALA A 205 1.00 -6.37 2.69
C ALA A 205 2.16 -5.97 1.76
N PHE A 206 2.88 -4.91 2.13
CA PHE A 206 3.98 -4.37 1.33
C PHE A 206 5.31 -4.44 2.06
N VAL A 207 6.23 -5.23 1.50
CA VAL A 207 7.62 -5.33 1.96
C VAL A 207 8.36 -4.07 1.54
N LYS A 208 9.12 -3.47 2.47
CA LYS A 208 9.96 -2.31 2.17
C LYS A 208 10.94 -2.66 1.05
N HIS A 209 11.01 -1.83 0.01
CA HIS A 209 12.04 -1.98 -1.01
C HIS A 209 13.41 -1.61 -0.45
N GLU A 210 14.42 -2.36 -0.83
CA GLU A 210 15.83 -2.11 -0.60
C GLU A 210 16.53 -2.08 -1.97
N ALA A 211 17.75 -1.58 -2.02
CA ALA A 211 18.50 -1.50 -3.28
C ALA A 211 18.89 -2.88 -3.85
N ASP A 212 18.97 -3.89 -3.00
CA ASP A 212 19.21 -5.29 -3.38
C ASP A 212 17.90 -6.03 -3.74
N ALA A 213 18.04 -7.20 -4.36
CA ALA A 213 16.92 -8.02 -4.79
C ALA A 213 16.22 -8.82 -3.67
N ASP A 214 16.65 -8.69 -2.41
CA ASP A 214 16.09 -9.44 -1.27
C ASP A 214 14.61 -9.07 -1.03
N SER A 215 14.26 -7.80 -1.18
CA SER A 215 12.90 -7.32 -0.92
C SER A 215 11.84 -8.00 -1.76
N PRO A 216 11.94 -8.04 -3.11
CA PRO A 216 10.94 -8.72 -3.92
C PRO A 216 10.98 -10.23 -3.73
N GLN A 217 12.15 -10.83 -3.43
CA GLN A 217 12.23 -12.26 -3.13
C GLN A 217 11.51 -12.60 -1.82
N ARG A 218 11.62 -11.77 -0.77
CA ARG A 218 10.87 -11.93 0.48
C ARG A 218 9.37 -11.77 0.28
N ALA A 219 8.95 -10.82 -0.57
CA ALA A 219 7.53 -10.68 -0.92
C ALA A 219 6.99 -11.91 -1.66
N VAL A 220 7.76 -12.46 -2.62
CA VAL A 220 7.40 -13.71 -3.31
C VAL A 220 7.35 -14.89 -2.34
N ALA A 221 8.31 -15.02 -1.42
CA ALA A 221 8.30 -16.07 -0.40
C ALA A 221 7.04 -15.98 0.50
N LEU A 222 6.65 -14.76 0.88
CA LEU A 222 5.43 -14.53 1.65
C LEU A 222 4.17 -14.91 0.85
N ALA A 223 4.10 -14.53 -0.43
CA ALA A 223 2.98 -14.89 -1.30
C ALA A 223 2.86 -16.41 -1.49
N GLN A 224 3.99 -17.09 -1.68
CA GLN A 224 4.03 -18.56 -1.77
C GLN A 224 3.59 -19.22 -0.46
N GLU A 225 4.00 -18.71 0.69
CA GLU A 225 3.59 -19.23 2.00
C GLU A 225 2.08 -19.04 2.23
N VAL A 226 1.50 -17.90 1.83
CA VAL A 226 0.04 -17.69 1.84
C VAL A 226 -0.67 -18.72 0.96
N ALA A 227 -0.17 -18.97 -0.25
CA ALA A 227 -0.78 -19.90 -1.22
C ALA A 227 -0.63 -21.38 -0.85
N ARG A 228 0.17 -21.75 0.16
CA ARG A 228 0.25 -23.14 0.66
C ARG A 228 -1.04 -23.62 1.29
N SER A 229 -1.87 -22.74 1.81
CA SER A 229 -3.21 -23.11 2.29
C SER A 229 -4.14 -23.37 1.10
N PRO A 230 -4.91 -24.50 1.10
CA PRO A 230 -5.84 -24.83 0.00
C PRO A 230 -6.87 -23.75 -0.29
N ALA A 231 -7.24 -22.96 0.72
CA ALA A 231 -8.23 -21.88 0.60
C ALA A 231 -7.73 -20.66 -0.23
N TYR A 232 -6.43 -20.60 -0.55
CA TYR A 232 -5.80 -19.46 -1.24
C TYR A 232 -5.01 -19.89 -2.50
N ARG A 233 -5.31 -21.10 -3.04
CA ARG A 233 -4.74 -21.62 -4.29
C ARG A 233 -5.51 -21.16 -5.50
#